data_c6501fa3cd412ccbbc209d211dc0795f
#
_entry.id   c6501fa3cd412ccbbc209d211dc0795f
#
_cell.length_a   1.000
_cell.length_b   1.000
_cell.length_c   1.000
_cell.angle_alpha   90.00
_cell.angle_beta   90.00
_cell.angle_gamma   90.00
#
_symmetry.space_group_name_H-M   'P 1'
#
loop_
_entity.id
_entity.type
_entity.pdbx_description
1 polymer ?
#
loop_
_entity_poly.entity_id
_entity_poly.type
_entity_poly.pdbx_seq_one_letter_code
_entity_poly.pdbx_strand_id
1 'polypeptide(L)'
;LGALLGSTAAPLFGWIDADRFGGFYLETFTNNYFLFILPNMFIAGSIIFALANIWKSTVISFVGALAIIMGYIISGNLISDIDNETIGALSDTFGIRAYSIYSKYYTPIEKNTLSPGFSGLLLWNRLIWISFGGIILLASYLNFSFQEKNKRIKKQEKSIKKSIEKFTLPTLKINFGRSSVWLQFKSFFLINFLSIVKNVTFRILFLFSAILLIT
;
A
#
# COMPACT_ATOMS: atom_id res chain seq x y z
N LEU A 1 12.17 -5.98 7.36
CA LEU A 1 12.90 -7.17 7.82
C LEU A 1 13.61 -7.87 6.66
N GLY A 2 12.93 -8.21 5.54
CA GLY A 2 13.53 -8.91 4.42
C GLY A 2 14.71 -8.17 3.77
N ALA A 3 14.58 -6.86 3.55
CA ALA A 3 15.67 -6.03 3.00
C ALA A 3 16.87 -5.97 3.95
N LEU A 4 16.62 -5.89 5.26
CA LEU A 4 17.66 -5.88 6.29
C LEU A 4 18.39 -7.23 6.32
N LEU A 5 17.67 -8.34 6.33
CA LEU A 5 18.25 -9.68 6.29
C LEU A 5 19.01 -9.92 4.98
N GLY A 6 18.46 -9.47 3.85
CA GLY A 6 19.11 -9.59 2.54
C GLY A 6 20.42 -8.81 2.45
N SER A 7 20.45 -7.57 2.92
CA SER A 7 21.66 -6.74 2.89
C SER A 7 22.75 -7.28 3.81
N THR A 8 22.41 -7.82 4.99
CA THR A 8 23.37 -8.41 5.91
C THR A 8 23.89 -9.77 5.45
N ALA A 9 23.06 -10.54 4.73
CA ALA A 9 23.44 -11.87 4.22
C ALA A 9 24.21 -11.82 2.90
N ALA A 10 24.06 -10.76 2.10
CA ALA A 10 24.66 -10.67 0.76
C ALA A 10 26.20 -10.90 0.74
N PRO A 11 27.01 -10.36 1.68
CA PRO A 11 28.44 -10.65 1.72
C PRO A 11 28.77 -12.13 2.04
N LEU A 12 27.90 -12.81 2.82
CA LEU A 12 28.10 -14.21 3.20
C LEU A 12 27.94 -15.16 2.01
N PHE A 13 27.16 -14.77 1.01
CA PHE A 13 26.92 -15.56 -0.21
C PHE A 13 27.84 -15.18 -1.37
N GLY A 14 28.83 -14.28 -1.16
CA GLY A 14 29.74 -13.85 -2.22
C GLY A 14 29.09 -13.01 -3.33
N TRP A 15 27.88 -12.50 -3.10
CA TRP A 15 27.17 -11.62 -4.07
C TRP A 15 27.75 -10.21 -4.12
N ILE A 16 28.42 -9.80 -3.05
CA ILE A 16 29.10 -8.50 -2.93
C ILE A 16 30.47 -8.76 -2.35
N ASP A 17 31.51 -8.12 -2.90
CA ASP A 17 32.84 -8.15 -2.33
C ASP A 17 32.82 -7.63 -0.89
N ALA A 18 33.36 -8.40 0.04
CA ALA A 18 33.36 -8.05 1.46
C ALA A 18 34.02 -6.69 1.73
N ASP A 19 35.04 -6.32 0.94
CA ASP A 19 35.75 -5.03 1.03
C ASP A 19 34.86 -3.83 0.63
N ARG A 20 33.79 -4.05 -0.10
CA ARG A 20 32.81 -3.01 -0.47
C ARG A 20 31.65 -2.89 0.51
N PHE A 21 31.59 -3.80 1.48
CA PHE A 21 30.54 -3.77 2.49
C PHE A 21 30.99 -2.92 3.69
N GLY A 22 30.40 -1.74 3.84
CA GLY A 22 30.75 -0.75 4.87
C GLY A 22 30.35 -1.10 6.31
N GLY A 23 29.94 -2.35 6.58
CA GLY A 23 29.45 -2.78 7.87
C GLY A 23 27.95 -2.60 8.07
N PHE A 24 27.43 -3.18 9.15
CA PHE A 24 26.01 -3.08 9.51
C PHE A 24 25.81 -1.98 10.55
N TYR A 25 25.12 -0.92 10.16
CA TYR A 25 24.74 0.19 11.04
C TYR A 25 23.23 0.16 11.30
N LEU A 26 22.84 -0.34 12.47
CA LEU A 26 21.43 -0.44 12.86
C LEU A 26 20.73 0.93 12.83
N GLU A 27 21.45 1.99 13.18
CA GLU A 27 20.94 3.37 13.18
C GLU A 27 20.43 3.80 11.78
N THR A 28 21.16 3.45 10.73
CA THR A 28 20.75 3.76 9.36
C THR A 28 19.43 3.10 9.00
N PHE A 29 19.24 1.84 9.40
CA PHE A 29 18.00 1.12 9.14
C PHE A 29 16.83 1.66 9.97
N THR A 30 17.05 1.95 11.26
CA THR A 30 16.01 2.50 12.14
C THR A 30 15.59 3.89 11.72
N ASN A 31 16.50 4.78 11.40
CA ASN A 31 16.20 6.14 10.94
C ASN A 31 15.42 6.10 9.61
N ASN A 32 15.86 5.33 8.64
CA ASN A 32 15.13 5.16 7.38
C ASN A 32 13.74 4.54 7.58
N TYR A 33 13.60 3.59 8.51
CA TYR A 33 12.30 2.99 8.83
C TYR A 33 11.32 4.02 9.39
N PHE A 34 11.72 4.78 10.41
CA PHE A 34 10.86 5.76 11.05
C PHE A 34 10.65 7.02 10.21
N LEU A 35 11.61 7.38 9.36
CA LEU A 35 11.52 8.60 8.57
C LEU A 35 10.77 8.40 7.25
N PHE A 36 10.91 7.23 6.63
CA PHE A 36 10.32 6.97 5.30
C PHE A 36 9.30 5.83 5.31
N ILE A 37 9.68 4.64 5.77
CA ILE A 37 8.82 3.46 5.58
C ILE A 37 7.52 3.60 6.36
N LEU A 38 7.60 3.83 7.66
CA LEU A 38 6.43 3.90 8.53
C LEU A 38 5.50 5.06 8.18
N PRO A 39 5.98 6.31 7.98
CA PRO A 39 5.11 7.39 7.55
C PRO A 39 4.47 7.15 6.19
N ASN A 40 5.20 6.65 5.21
CA ASN A 40 4.66 6.40 3.88
C ASN A 40 3.59 5.30 3.90
N MET A 41 3.79 4.22 4.67
CA MET A 41 2.76 3.20 4.87
C MET A 41 1.52 3.77 5.55
N PHE A 42 1.70 4.62 6.57
CA PHE A 42 0.60 5.26 7.28
C PHE A 42 -0.21 6.19 6.38
N ILE A 43 0.46 7.08 5.62
CA ILE A 43 -0.19 8.04 4.72
C ILE A 43 -0.93 7.31 3.61
N ALA A 44 -0.26 6.39 2.91
CA ALA A 44 -0.87 5.61 1.84
C ALA A 44 -2.05 4.77 2.35
N GLY A 45 -1.87 4.10 3.50
CA GLY A 45 -2.92 3.32 4.15
C GLY A 45 -4.14 4.16 4.52
N SER A 46 -3.93 5.36 5.08
CA SER A 46 -5.00 6.29 5.45
C SER A 46 -5.81 6.75 4.24
N ILE A 47 -5.14 7.11 3.14
CA ILE A 47 -5.79 7.55 1.90
C ILE A 47 -6.57 6.39 1.27
N ILE A 48 -5.95 5.22 1.11
CA ILE A 48 -6.59 4.04 0.51
C ILE A 48 -7.79 3.60 1.35
N PHE A 49 -7.65 3.58 2.68
CA PHE A 49 -8.75 3.24 3.60
C PHE A 49 -9.90 4.22 3.49
N ALA A 50 -9.63 5.52 3.45
CA ALA A 50 -10.65 6.56 3.29
C ALA A 50 -11.42 6.39 1.97
N LEU A 51 -10.71 6.19 0.88
CA LEU A 51 -11.31 5.96 -0.44
C LEU A 51 -12.17 4.69 -0.47
N ALA A 52 -11.67 3.59 0.10
CA ALA A 52 -12.41 2.34 0.22
C ALA A 52 -13.69 2.51 1.06
N ASN A 53 -13.61 3.28 2.15
CA ASN A 53 -14.74 3.53 3.03
C ASN A 53 -15.82 4.39 2.38
N ILE A 54 -15.44 5.46 1.69
CA ILE A 54 -16.37 6.41 1.06
C ILE A 54 -17.08 5.76 -0.13
N TRP A 55 -16.33 5.17 -1.04
CA TRP A 55 -16.87 4.65 -2.31
C TRP A 55 -17.18 3.16 -2.30
N LYS A 56 -16.72 2.41 -1.29
CA LYS A 56 -16.91 0.94 -1.19
C LYS A 56 -16.52 0.20 -2.47
N SER A 57 -15.48 0.67 -3.15
CA SER A 57 -15.01 0.17 -4.43
C SER A 57 -13.50 -0.01 -4.44
N THR A 58 -13.05 -1.22 -4.74
CA THR A 58 -11.63 -1.55 -4.88
C THR A 58 -10.98 -0.76 -6.03
N VAL A 59 -11.73 -0.48 -7.10
CA VAL A 59 -11.22 0.28 -8.25
C VAL A 59 -10.83 1.69 -7.83
N ILE A 60 -11.66 2.34 -7.02
CA ILE A 60 -11.38 3.72 -6.55
C ILE A 60 -10.17 3.74 -5.61
N SER A 61 -10.00 2.72 -4.77
CA SER A 61 -8.80 2.60 -3.94
C SER A 61 -7.54 2.47 -4.79
N PHE A 62 -7.61 1.75 -5.89
CA PHE A 62 -6.51 1.64 -6.86
C PHE A 62 -6.21 2.97 -7.56
N VAL A 63 -7.25 3.70 -7.99
CA VAL A 63 -7.10 5.06 -8.55
C VAL A 63 -6.45 6.00 -7.53
N GLY A 64 -6.81 5.87 -6.25
CA GLY A 64 -6.17 6.62 -5.17
C GLY A 64 -4.67 6.34 -5.03
N ALA A 65 -4.28 5.07 -5.15
CA ALA A 65 -2.86 4.72 -5.15
C ALA A 65 -2.11 5.34 -6.34
N LEU A 66 -2.70 5.33 -7.53
CA LEU A 66 -2.14 6.01 -8.71
C LEU A 66 -2.05 7.52 -8.50
N ALA A 67 -3.04 8.15 -7.87
CA ALA A 67 -3.02 9.58 -7.58
C ALA A 67 -1.86 9.97 -6.63
N ILE A 68 -1.51 9.12 -5.67
CA ILE A 68 -0.34 9.33 -4.80
C ILE A 68 0.95 9.33 -5.64
N ILE A 69 1.09 8.40 -6.58
CA ILE A 69 2.27 8.31 -7.47
C ILE A 69 2.32 9.54 -8.39
N MET A 70 1.17 9.96 -8.93
CA MET A 70 1.09 11.17 -9.74
C MET A 70 1.50 12.43 -8.95
N GLY A 71 1.06 12.54 -7.70
CA GLY A 71 1.48 13.62 -6.81
C GLY A 71 3.00 13.68 -6.63
N TYR A 72 3.64 12.52 -6.51
CA TYR A 72 5.11 12.44 -6.44
C TYR A 72 5.79 12.92 -7.73
N ILE A 73 5.27 12.54 -8.90
CA ILE A 73 5.80 12.97 -10.20
C ILE A 73 5.67 14.49 -10.36
N ILE A 74 4.52 15.06 -10.00
CA ILE A 74 4.27 16.51 -10.04
C ILE A 74 5.22 17.25 -9.11
N SER A 75 5.43 16.77 -7.89
CA SER A 75 6.36 17.37 -6.94
C SER A 75 7.79 17.41 -7.50
N GLY A 76 8.15 16.40 -8.31
CA GLY A 76 9.45 16.35 -8.98
C GLY A 76 9.65 17.46 -10.02
N ASN A 77 8.61 17.79 -10.76
CA ASN A 77 8.67 18.86 -11.74
C ASN A 77 8.76 20.25 -11.08
N LEU A 78 8.13 20.43 -9.91
CA LEU A 78 8.24 21.68 -9.15
C LEU A 78 9.65 21.95 -8.62
N ILE A 79 10.42 20.90 -8.31
CA ILE A 79 11.81 21.03 -7.82
C ILE A 79 12.79 21.44 -8.92
N SER A 80 12.47 21.20 -10.17
CA SER A 80 13.32 21.61 -11.30
C SER A 80 13.45 23.14 -11.43
N ASP A 81 12.52 23.89 -10.83
CA ASP A 81 12.58 25.34 -10.71
C ASP A 81 13.08 25.73 -9.31
N ILE A 82 14.19 26.48 -9.24
CA ILE A 82 14.87 26.87 -7.99
C ILE A 82 13.92 27.65 -7.07
N ASP A 83 13.04 28.49 -7.61
CA ASP A 83 12.12 29.30 -6.83
C ASP A 83 11.06 28.47 -6.13
N ASN A 84 10.75 27.27 -6.64
CA ASN A 84 9.75 26.36 -6.13
C ASN A 84 10.30 25.13 -5.38
N GLU A 85 11.62 25.07 -5.18
CA GLU A 85 12.30 23.91 -4.58
C GLU A 85 11.69 23.52 -3.21
N THR A 86 11.42 24.52 -2.36
CA THR A 86 10.83 24.29 -1.03
C THR A 86 9.39 23.76 -1.13
N ILE A 87 8.58 24.35 -2.01
CA ILE A 87 7.19 23.92 -2.23
C ILE A 87 7.15 22.50 -2.79
N GLY A 88 8.00 22.22 -3.78
CA GLY A 88 8.14 20.89 -4.36
C GLY A 88 8.54 19.85 -3.31
N ALA A 89 9.49 20.17 -2.43
CA ALA A 89 9.90 19.27 -1.36
C ALA A 89 8.78 19.02 -0.33
N LEU A 90 8.02 20.06 0.06
CA LEU A 90 6.90 19.91 0.99
C LEU A 90 5.72 19.18 0.38
N SER A 91 5.51 19.29 -0.94
CA SER A 91 4.45 18.61 -1.69
C SER A 91 4.73 17.12 -1.93
N ASP A 92 5.96 16.67 -1.75
CA ASP A 92 6.34 15.28 -1.95
C ASP A 92 5.78 14.36 -0.85
N THR A 93 4.84 13.53 -1.21
CA THR A 93 4.20 12.57 -0.30
C THR A 93 5.20 11.56 0.28
N PHE A 94 6.18 11.13 -0.50
CA PHE A 94 7.14 10.10 -0.09
C PHE A 94 8.34 10.64 0.69
N GLY A 95 8.62 11.96 0.63
CA GLY A 95 9.73 12.62 1.29
C GLY A 95 11.11 12.40 0.64
N ILE A 96 11.14 11.77 -0.52
CA ILE A 96 12.38 11.52 -1.26
C ILE A 96 12.97 12.84 -1.77
N ARG A 97 12.12 13.76 -2.23
CA ARG A 97 12.53 15.09 -2.70
C ARG A 97 13.02 15.96 -1.55
N ALA A 98 12.32 15.93 -0.42
CA ALA A 98 12.76 16.62 0.79
C ALA A 98 14.13 16.11 1.26
N TYR A 99 14.37 14.80 1.16
CA TYR A 99 15.67 14.20 1.43
C TYR A 99 16.74 14.60 0.40
N SER A 100 16.38 14.67 -0.87
CA SER A 100 17.31 15.13 -1.92
C SER A 100 17.84 16.54 -1.65
N ILE A 101 16.96 17.44 -1.18
CA ILE A 101 17.39 18.80 -0.79
C ILE A 101 18.20 18.77 0.50
N TYR A 102 17.78 17.98 1.49
CA TYR A 102 18.50 17.80 2.76
C TYR A 102 19.94 17.35 2.52
N SER A 103 20.16 16.41 1.59
CA SER A 103 21.49 15.86 1.26
C SER A 103 22.16 16.53 0.07
N LYS A 104 21.68 17.70 -0.38
CA LYS A 104 22.14 18.39 -1.60
C LYS A 104 23.64 18.69 -1.59
N TYR A 105 24.14 19.08 -0.43
CA TYR A 105 25.56 19.46 -0.24
C TYR A 105 26.43 18.35 0.35
N TYR A 106 25.89 17.15 0.51
CA TYR A 106 26.66 16.03 1.04
C TYR A 106 27.65 15.49 0.01
N THR A 107 28.86 15.24 0.45
CA THR A 107 29.87 14.51 -0.32
C THR A 107 29.44 13.06 -0.54
N PRO A 108 29.99 12.34 -1.53
CA PRO A 108 29.67 10.91 -1.73
C PRO A 108 29.92 10.05 -0.49
N ILE A 109 30.94 10.37 0.30
CA ILE A 109 31.27 9.67 1.55
C ILE A 109 30.17 9.92 2.58
N GLU A 110 29.76 11.17 2.77
CA GLU A 110 28.72 11.54 3.72
C GLU A 110 27.37 10.89 3.35
N LYS A 111 27.03 10.83 2.06
CA LYS A 111 25.80 10.14 1.61
C LYS A 111 25.79 8.65 1.94
N ASN A 112 26.97 8.03 2.00
CA ASN A 112 27.11 6.61 2.30
C ASN A 112 27.25 6.31 3.80
N THR A 113 27.66 7.30 4.60
CA THR A 113 27.97 7.09 6.03
C THR A 113 26.99 7.77 6.98
N LEU A 114 26.41 8.93 6.56
CA LEU A 114 25.49 9.67 7.41
C LEU A 114 24.04 9.14 7.26
N SER A 115 23.43 8.91 8.39
CA SER A 115 22.02 8.56 8.47
C SER A 115 21.17 9.82 8.33
N PRO A 116 20.03 9.78 7.61
CA PRO A 116 19.11 10.92 7.55
C PRO A 116 18.61 11.26 8.95
N GLY A 117 18.69 12.54 9.32
CA GLY A 117 18.23 13.05 10.60
C GLY A 117 16.83 13.65 10.54
N PHE A 118 16.20 13.75 11.72
CA PHE A 118 14.90 14.42 11.89
C PHE A 118 15.10 15.93 12.00
N SER A 119 15.49 16.60 10.91
CA SER A 119 15.77 18.05 10.93
C SER A 119 15.36 18.75 9.63
N GLY A 120 15.25 20.06 9.70
CA GLY A 120 15.03 20.94 8.55
C GLY A 120 13.76 20.63 7.76
N LEU A 121 13.86 20.76 6.45
CA LEU A 121 12.76 20.63 5.51
C LEU A 121 12.18 19.19 5.49
N LEU A 122 13.02 18.19 5.72
CA LEU A 122 12.62 16.80 5.78
C LEU A 122 11.66 16.53 6.95
N LEU A 123 11.97 17.10 8.13
CA LEU A 123 11.07 17.00 9.30
C LEU A 123 9.71 17.65 9.01
N TRP A 124 9.72 18.88 8.45
CA TRP A 124 8.47 19.58 8.13
C TRP A 124 7.62 18.82 7.11
N ASN A 125 8.24 18.26 6.08
CA ASN A 125 7.53 17.42 5.12
C ASN A 125 6.85 16.23 5.83
N ARG A 126 7.57 15.52 6.71
CA ARG A 126 7.02 14.37 7.43
C ARG A 126 5.88 14.76 8.35
N LEU A 127 6.01 15.85 9.11
CA LEU A 127 4.97 16.35 10.01
C LEU A 127 3.69 16.72 9.24
N ILE A 128 3.82 17.43 8.13
CA ILE A 128 2.68 17.84 7.30
C ILE A 128 1.94 16.60 6.79
N TRP A 129 2.66 15.65 6.20
CA TRP A 129 2.04 14.48 5.58
C TRP A 129 1.49 13.48 6.61
N ILE A 130 2.16 13.28 7.75
CA ILE A 130 1.62 12.46 8.85
C ILE A 130 0.35 13.10 9.42
N SER A 131 0.35 14.42 9.64
CA SER A 131 -0.83 15.13 10.12
C SER A 131 -1.98 15.02 9.12
N PHE A 132 -1.71 15.19 7.84
CA PHE A 132 -2.69 15.02 6.77
C PHE A 132 -3.28 13.60 6.74
N GLY A 133 -2.43 12.58 6.79
CA GLY A 133 -2.86 11.18 6.89
C GLY A 133 -3.70 10.91 8.14
N GLY A 134 -3.30 11.48 9.28
CA GLY A 134 -4.05 11.38 10.54
C GLY A 134 -5.44 12.00 10.47
N ILE A 135 -5.56 13.20 9.88
CA ILE A 135 -6.84 13.88 9.67
C ILE A 135 -7.75 13.05 8.77
N ILE A 136 -7.22 12.53 7.66
CA ILE A 136 -7.97 11.66 6.74
C ILE A 136 -8.44 10.40 7.46
N LEU A 137 -7.56 9.75 8.22
CA LEU A 137 -7.90 8.53 8.95
C LEU A 137 -8.99 8.80 9.99
N LEU A 138 -8.86 9.88 10.76
CA LEU A 138 -9.84 10.27 11.77
C LEU A 138 -11.20 10.58 11.13
N ALA A 139 -11.21 11.38 10.07
CA ALA A 139 -12.44 11.69 9.33
C ALA A 139 -13.08 10.43 8.75
N SER A 140 -12.28 9.51 8.24
CA SER A 140 -12.77 8.23 7.72
C SER A 140 -13.32 7.34 8.83
N TYR A 141 -12.67 7.30 9.99
CA TYR A 141 -13.12 6.54 11.15
C TYR A 141 -14.46 7.06 11.69
N LEU A 142 -14.63 8.37 11.82
CA LEU A 142 -15.88 8.97 12.29
C LEU A 142 -17.06 8.71 11.35
N ASN A 143 -16.80 8.56 10.06
CA ASN A 143 -17.82 8.26 9.05
C ASN A 143 -17.95 6.77 8.73
N PHE A 144 -17.16 5.91 9.41
CA PHE A 144 -17.16 4.48 9.15
C PHE A 144 -18.43 3.82 9.67
N SER A 145 -19.10 3.06 8.81
CA SER A 145 -20.29 2.28 9.16
C SER A 145 -20.16 0.86 8.64
N PHE A 146 -20.22 -0.11 9.55
CA PHE A 146 -20.26 -1.54 9.21
C PHE A 146 -21.57 -1.93 8.52
N GLN A 147 -22.63 -1.14 8.69
CA GLN A 147 -23.88 -1.42 8.03
C GLN A 147 -23.79 -1.08 6.55
N GLU A 148 -23.80 -2.09 5.72
CA GLU A 148 -24.23 -1.89 4.32
C GLU A 148 -25.62 -1.27 4.36
N LYS A 149 -25.73 -0.02 3.88
CA LYS A 149 -27.05 0.59 3.69
C LYS A 149 -27.77 -0.24 2.62
N ASN A 150 -28.49 -1.26 3.07
CA ASN A 150 -29.27 -2.19 2.25
C ASN A 150 -30.42 -1.47 1.53
N LYS A 151 -30.08 -0.55 0.62
CA LYS A 151 -31.06 0.03 -0.31
C LYS A 151 -31.56 -0.99 -1.34
N ARG A 152 -30.83 -2.08 -1.57
CA ARG A 152 -31.23 -3.14 -2.51
C ARG A 152 -32.16 -4.18 -1.91
N ILE A 153 -32.11 -4.47 -0.61
CA ILE A 153 -32.93 -5.52 0.02
C ILE A 153 -34.40 -5.12 0.09
N LYS A 154 -34.72 -3.86 0.36
CA LYS A 154 -36.15 -3.41 0.37
C LYS A 154 -36.89 -3.56 -0.96
N LYS A 155 -36.17 -3.62 -2.09
CA LYS A 155 -36.80 -3.83 -3.40
C LYS A 155 -36.94 -5.31 -3.74
N GLN A 156 -36.10 -6.17 -3.19
CA GLN A 156 -36.15 -7.62 -3.37
C GLN A 156 -37.20 -8.28 -2.41
N GLU A 157 -37.32 -7.82 -1.17
CA GLU A 157 -38.34 -8.35 -0.24
C GLU A 157 -39.76 -8.16 -0.75
N LYS A 158 -40.03 -7.08 -1.51
CA LYS A 158 -41.38 -6.92 -2.14
C LYS A 158 -41.64 -7.87 -3.30
N SER A 159 -40.61 -8.40 -3.95
CA SER A 159 -40.77 -9.38 -5.04
C SER A 159 -40.78 -10.84 -4.55
N ILE A 160 -40.10 -11.13 -3.43
CA ILE A 160 -39.98 -12.47 -2.86
C ILE A 160 -41.26 -12.88 -2.09
N LYS A 161 -42.05 -11.93 -1.55
CA LYS A 161 -43.32 -12.24 -0.91
C LYS A 161 -44.40 -12.80 -1.84
N LYS A 162 -44.14 -12.84 -3.15
CA LYS A 162 -45.12 -13.30 -4.15
C LYS A 162 -44.89 -14.73 -4.68
N SER A 163 -43.81 -15.41 -4.26
CA SER A 163 -43.56 -16.80 -4.65
C SER A 163 -42.89 -17.61 -3.53
N ILE A 164 -43.62 -17.79 -2.43
CA ILE A 164 -43.31 -18.86 -1.47
C ILE A 164 -44.03 -20.11 -1.95
N GLU A 165 -43.55 -20.71 -3.02
CA GLU A 165 -43.73 -22.13 -3.24
C GLU A 165 -42.94 -22.88 -2.18
N LYS A 166 -43.59 -23.87 -1.55
CA LYS A 166 -43.02 -24.72 -0.49
C LYS A 166 -41.74 -25.39 -1.01
N PHE A 167 -40.60 -24.79 -0.74
CA PHE A 167 -39.31 -25.37 -1.04
C PHE A 167 -39.01 -26.43 0.02
N THR A 168 -39.20 -27.70 -0.32
CA THR A 168 -38.72 -28.80 0.52
C THR A 168 -37.21 -28.86 0.44
N LEU A 169 -36.53 -28.47 1.51
CA LEU A 169 -35.08 -28.58 1.61
C LEU A 169 -34.69 -30.07 1.55
N PRO A 170 -33.81 -30.47 0.63
CA PRO A 170 -33.26 -31.81 0.64
C PRO A 170 -32.51 -32.08 1.95
N THR A 171 -32.76 -33.22 2.57
CA THR A 171 -31.99 -33.62 3.77
C THR A 171 -30.55 -33.90 3.38
N LEU A 172 -29.68 -32.96 3.69
CA LEU A 172 -28.25 -33.10 3.46
C LEU A 172 -27.62 -34.05 4.49
N LYS A 173 -27.17 -35.22 4.04
CA LYS A 173 -26.27 -36.06 4.85
C LYS A 173 -24.90 -35.38 4.93
N ILE A 174 -24.61 -34.77 6.07
CA ILE A 174 -23.33 -34.14 6.33
C ILE A 174 -22.30 -35.25 6.60
N ASN A 175 -21.31 -35.38 5.71
CA ASN A 175 -20.23 -36.34 5.88
C ASN A 175 -18.92 -35.58 6.19
N PHE A 176 -18.39 -35.74 7.41
CA PHE A 176 -17.18 -35.07 7.88
C PHE A 176 -15.90 -35.90 7.63
N GLY A 177 -15.88 -36.78 6.65
CA GLY A 177 -14.70 -37.58 6.31
C GLY A 177 -13.55 -36.72 5.75
N ARG A 178 -12.30 -37.18 5.91
CA ARG A 178 -11.10 -36.52 5.37
C ARG A 178 -11.20 -36.20 3.87
N SER A 179 -11.84 -37.05 3.08
CA SER A 179 -12.10 -36.84 1.67
C SER A 179 -13.04 -35.64 1.42
N SER A 180 -14.03 -35.43 2.26
CA SER A 180 -14.94 -34.29 2.16
C SER A 180 -14.22 -32.96 2.46
N VAL A 181 -13.34 -32.95 3.45
CA VAL A 181 -12.53 -31.76 3.79
C VAL A 181 -11.61 -31.40 2.62
N TRP A 182 -10.96 -32.38 2.00
CA TRP A 182 -10.08 -32.17 0.84
C TRP A 182 -10.86 -31.64 -0.38
N LEU A 183 -12.02 -32.19 -0.66
CA LEU A 183 -12.90 -31.72 -1.75
C LEU A 183 -13.39 -30.29 -1.50
N GLN A 184 -13.76 -29.97 -0.28
CA GLN A 184 -14.16 -28.61 0.13
C GLN A 184 -13.00 -27.64 -0.04
N PHE A 185 -11.80 -28.00 0.43
CA PHE A 185 -10.60 -27.19 0.26
C PHE A 185 -10.30 -26.94 -1.22
N LYS A 186 -10.30 -27.98 -2.04
CA LYS A 186 -10.06 -27.87 -3.48
C LYS A 186 -11.10 -26.98 -4.17
N SER A 187 -12.37 -27.16 -3.84
CA SER A 187 -13.45 -26.33 -4.41
C SER A 187 -13.32 -24.87 -3.99
N PHE A 188 -13.04 -24.63 -2.71
CA PHE A 188 -12.87 -23.28 -2.18
C PHE A 188 -11.62 -22.60 -2.79
N PHE A 189 -10.51 -23.32 -2.89
CA PHE A 189 -9.30 -22.85 -3.55
C PHE A 189 -9.56 -22.49 -5.01
N LEU A 190 -10.19 -23.38 -5.78
CA LEU A 190 -10.48 -23.17 -7.20
C LEU A 190 -11.41 -21.99 -7.44
N ILE A 191 -12.45 -21.83 -6.63
CA ILE A 191 -13.40 -20.71 -6.74
C ILE A 191 -12.69 -19.40 -6.46
N ASN A 192 -11.90 -19.32 -5.38
CA ASN A 192 -11.17 -18.10 -5.03
C ASN A 192 -10.07 -17.78 -6.06
N PHE A 193 -9.31 -18.79 -6.49
CA PHE A 193 -8.27 -18.62 -7.51
C PHE A 193 -8.85 -18.10 -8.83
N LEU A 194 -9.91 -18.75 -9.33
CA LEU A 194 -10.58 -18.30 -10.55
C LEU A 194 -11.22 -16.91 -10.39
N SER A 195 -11.75 -16.58 -9.22
CA SER A 195 -12.28 -15.26 -8.92
C SER A 195 -11.20 -14.18 -9.02
N ILE A 196 -10.00 -14.44 -8.49
CA ILE A 196 -8.86 -13.51 -8.56
C ILE A 196 -8.39 -13.37 -10.01
N VAL A 197 -8.11 -14.48 -10.70
CA VAL A 197 -7.56 -14.47 -12.07
C VAL A 197 -8.54 -13.86 -13.08
N LYS A 198 -9.84 -14.08 -12.89
CA LYS A 198 -10.89 -13.50 -13.74
C LYS A 198 -11.16 -12.02 -13.43
N ASN A 199 -10.69 -11.52 -12.28
CA ASN A 199 -10.86 -10.12 -11.93
C ASN A 199 -10.09 -9.22 -12.90
N VAL A 200 -10.78 -8.24 -13.47
CA VAL A 200 -10.19 -7.31 -14.46
C VAL A 200 -9.03 -6.53 -13.84
N THR A 201 -9.17 -6.09 -12.58
CA THR A 201 -8.12 -5.37 -11.85
C THR A 201 -6.84 -6.20 -11.71
N PHE A 202 -6.96 -7.49 -11.35
CA PHE A 202 -5.82 -8.39 -11.24
C PHE A 202 -5.10 -8.55 -12.59
N ARG A 203 -5.85 -8.76 -13.67
CA ARG A 203 -5.28 -8.92 -15.02
C ARG A 203 -4.53 -7.67 -15.48
N ILE A 204 -5.08 -6.49 -15.22
CA ILE A 204 -4.42 -5.21 -15.56
C ILE A 204 -3.12 -5.06 -14.76
N LEU A 205 -3.14 -5.31 -13.45
CA LEU A 205 -1.97 -5.22 -12.60
C LEU A 205 -0.89 -6.23 -13.01
N PHE A 206 -1.29 -7.46 -13.33
CA PHE A 206 -0.38 -8.50 -13.77
C PHE A 206 0.30 -8.14 -15.09
N LEU A 207 -0.47 -7.66 -16.08
CA LEU A 207 0.07 -7.19 -17.36
C LEU A 207 1.02 -6.01 -17.18
N PHE A 208 0.63 -5.03 -16.34
CA PHE A 208 1.49 -3.88 -16.06
C PHE A 208 2.80 -4.27 -15.38
N SER A 209 2.74 -5.18 -14.40
CA SER A 209 3.91 -5.73 -13.75
C SER A 209 4.81 -6.52 -14.71
N ALA A 210 4.20 -7.29 -15.62
CA ALA A 210 4.95 -8.03 -16.63
C ALA A 210 5.68 -7.09 -17.62
N ILE A 211 5.03 -6.00 -18.03
CA ILE A 211 5.66 -4.99 -18.90
C ILE A 211 6.85 -4.34 -18.21
N LEU A 212 6.70 -3.96 -16.91
CA LEU A 212 7.79 -3.36 -16.13
C LEU A 212 8.98 -4.30 -15.90
N LEU A 213 8.77 -5.62 -15.96
CA LEU A 213 9.85 -6.61 -15.82
C LEU A 213 10.64 -6.82 -17.11
N ILE A 214 10.08 -6.44 -18.26
CA ILE A 214 10.70 -6.61 -19.58
C ILE A 214 11.46 -5.33 -20.01
N THR A 215 11.14 -4.17 -19.38
CA THR A 215 11.78 -2.88 -19.65
C THR A 215 12.96 -2.64 -18.76
#